data_fefabe1d5ee5ad88213ab971bec35a2c
#
_entry.id   fefabe1d5ee5ad88213ab971bec35a2c
#
_cell.length_a   1.000
_cell.length_b   1.000
_cell.length_c   1.000
_cell.angle_alpha   90.00
_cell.angle_beta   90.00
_cell.angle_gamma   90.00
#
_symmetry.space_group_name_H-M   'P 1'
#
loop_
_entity.id
_entity.type
_entity.pdbx_description
1 polymer ?
#
loop_
_entity_poly.entity_id
_entity_poly.type
_entity_poly.pdbx_seq_one_letter_code
_entity_poly.pdbx_strand_id
1 'polypeptide(L)'
;YLPVIISHTRSNLNQSLSKALENALNENRLNDIKLSTEYLDAIERIEDWKKNYNDTYNKFLEELKNRRIVFEEFKSNLMDFDENALQIFDDIHKKILSGVGFVSTNSLEAVDYYSEIRKVIMDKYNYDGMYIVFDEFSKFLESRDSEHISNDMKIIQDIAELCESFSDNSMYFTIVLHKPINSYRKMDKDVKNAFKGIEGRVAAYYFETNVKNSFELIFNAVKKTDDFKQLKEKNNSINRKIIDNINNIPAFTSIFETNYLYNEFIDYCYPLHPIT
;
A
#
# COMPACT_ATOMS: atom_id res chain seq x y z
N TYR A 1 16.11 -0.27 -9.73
CA TYR A 1 15.43 -0.92 -8.61
C TYR A 1 14.15 -1.57 -9.07
N LEU A 2 13.78 -2.72 -8.48
CA LEU A 2 12.49 -3.35 -8.67
C LEU A 2 11.46 -2.62 -7.80
N PRO A 3 10.42 -1.97 -8.37
CA PRO A 3 9.38 -1.34 -7.58
C PRO A 3 8.42 -2.39 -7.04
N VAL A 4 8.18 -2.40 -5.72
CA VAL A 4 7.21 -3.27 -5.05
C VAL A 4 6.19 -2.40 -4.34
N ILE A 5 4.95 -2.40 -4.81
CA ILE A 5 3.90 -1.54 -4.28
C ILE A 5 2.91 -2.37 -3.48
N ILE A 6 2.80 -2.05 -2.18
CA ILE A 6 1.81 -2.61 -1.29
C ILE A 6 0.66 -1.62 -1.23
N SER A 7 -0.45 -1.93 -1.85
CA SER A 7 -1.68 -1.18 -1.75
C SER A 7 -2.53 -1.69 -0.59
N HIS A 8 -3.61 -0.99 -0.28
CA HIS A 8 -4.53 -1.31 0.81
C HIS A 8 -4.83 -2.81 0.94
N THR A 9 -4.55 -3.39 2.10
CA THR A 9 -4.71 -4.82 2.36
C THR A 9 -5.81 -5.05 3.39
N ARG A 10 -6.71 -6.00 3.10
CA ARG A 10 -7.68 -6.52 4.06
C ARG A 10 -7.22 -7.84 4.70
N SER A 11 -6.21 -8.46 4.13
CA SER A 11 -5.62 -9.73 4.55
C SER A 11 -4.46 -9.54 5.55
N ASN A 12 -3.88 -10.62 6.00
CA ASN A 12 -2.65 -10.65 6.79
C ASN A 12 -1.51 -9.89 6.06
N LEU A 13 -0.69 -9.15 6.81
CA LEU A 13 0.37 -8.33 6.22
C LEU A 13 1.43 -9.17 5.49
N ASN A 14 1.82 -10.34 6.04
CA ASN A 14 2.76 -11.24 5.36
C ASN A 14 2.26 -11.66 3.98
N GLN A 15 0.97 -11.99 3.86
CA GLN A 15 0.35 -12.35 2.59
C GLN A 15 0.36 -11.18 1.62
N SER A 16 0.04 -9.98 2.10
CA SER A 16 0.03 -8.77 1.30
C SER A 16 1.41 -8.41 0.77
N LEU A 17 2.44 -8.59 1.58
CA LEU A 17 3.84 -8.43 1.19
C LEU A 17 4.24 -9.46 0.13
N SER A 18 3.95 -10.74 0.36
CA SER A 18 4.24 -11.80 -0.61
C SER A 18 3.53 -11.57 -1.94
N LYS A 19 2.25 -11.17 -1.90
CA LYS A 19 1.47 -10.84 -3.10
C LYS A 19 2.00 -9.63 -3.85
N ALA A 20 2.40 -8.58 -3.11
CA ALA A 20 3.00 -7.39 -3.74
C ALA A 20 4.31 -7.73 -4.45
N LEU A 21 5.13 -8.58 -3.84
CA LEU A 21 6.38 -9.04 -4.47
C LEU A 21 6.11 -9.90 -5.70
N GLU A 22 5.17 -10.85 -5.64
CA GLU A 22 4.75 -11.66 -6.78
C GLU A 22 4.25 -10.79 -7.94
N ASN A 23 3.38 -9.81 -7.65
CA ASN A 23 2.90 -8.88 -8.65
C ASN A 23 4.05 -8.09 -9.29
N ALA A 24 4.98 -7.57 -8.48
CA ALA A 24 6.15 -6.86 -8.97
C ALA A 24 7.03 -7.71 -9.91
N LEU A 25 7.23 -8.99 -9.57
CA LEU A 25 7.96 -9.92 -10.42
C LEU A 25 7.23 -10.16 -11.75
N ASN A 26 5.92 -10.40 -11.72
CA ASN A 26 5.10 -10.65 -12.90
C ASN A 26 5.05 -9.42 -13.83
N GLU A 27 4.83 -8.23 -13.29
CA GLU A 27 4.77 -6.97 -14.05
C GLU A 27 6.09 -6.64 -14.73
N ASN A 28 7.21 -7.02 -14.12
CA ASN A 28 8.55 -6.82 -14.67
C ASN A 28 9.06 -8.02 -15.47
N ARG A 29 8.21 -9.02 -15.78
CA ARG A 29 8.52 -10.21 -16.59
C ARG A 29 9.61 -11.10 -15.99
N LEU A 30 9.70 -11.14 -14.67
CA LEU A 30 10.62 -11.98 -13.91
C LEU A 30 9.94 -13.30 -13.48
N ASN A 31 9.12 -13.89 -14.36
CA ASN A 31 8.24 -15.04 -14.08
C ASN A 31 9.01 -16.36 -13.83
N ASP A 32 10.28 -16.40 -14.12
CA ASP A 32 11.17 -17.52 -13.80
C ASP A 32 11.65 -17.51 -12.33
N ILE A 33 11.48 -16.38 -11.63
CA ILE A 33 11.67 -16.30 -10.19
C ILE A 33 10.36 -16.72 -9.53
N LYS A 34 10.35 -17.91 -8.94
CA LYS A 34 9.18 -18.42 -8.20
C LYS A 34 9.33 -18.15 -6.71
N LEU A 35 8.29 -17.55 -6.12
CA LEU A 35 8.15 -17.53 -4.67
C LEU A 35 7.63 -18.90 -4.23
N SER A 36 8.24 -19.48 -3.21
CA SER A 36 7.76 -20.73 -2.61
C SER A 36 6.94 -20.37 -1.38
N THR A 37 5.67 -20.07 -1.56
CA THR A 37 4.73 -19.84 -0.45
C THR A 37 3.86 -21.06 -0.24
N GLU A 38 3.30 -21.21 0.97
CA GLU A 38 2.37 -22.31 1.26
C GLU A 38 1.15 -22.34 0.33
N TYR A 39 0.73 -21.20 -0.19
CA TYR A 39 -0.35 -21.10 -1.19
C TYR A 39 0.07 -21.66 -2.55
N LEU A 40 1.25 -21.30 -3.01
CA LEU A 40 1.79 -21.80 -4.28
C LEU A 40 2.15 -23.28 -4.18
N ASP A 41 2.71 -23.72 -3.04
CA ASP A 41 2.96 -25.13 -2.78
C ASP A 41 1.66 -25.93 -2.78
N ALA A 42 0.55 -25.38 -2.25
CA ALA A 42 -0.77 -26.00 -2.35
C ALA A 42 -1.26 -26.11 -3.80
N ILE A 43 -1.08 -25.07 -4.59
CA ILE A 43 -1.43 -25.07 -6.03
C ILE A 43 -0.55 -26.09 -6.78
N GLU A 44 0.76 -26.13 -6.54
CA GLU A 44 1.65 -27.12 -7.15
C GLU A 44 1.25 -28.55 -6.76
N ARG A 45 0.85 -28.76 -5.50
CA ARG A 45 0.34 -30.06 -5.04
C ARG A 45 -0.93 -30.47 -5.77
N ILE A 46 -1.85 -29.55 -5.99
CA ILE A 46 -3.09 -29.82 -6.77
C ILE A 46 -2.75 -30.17 -8.22
N GLU A 47 -1.84 -29.44 -8.86
CA GLU A 47 -1.41 -29.71 -10.23
C GLU A 47 -0.64 -31.05 -10.34
N ASP A 48 0.17 -31.40 -9.34
CA ASP A 48 0.84 -32.69 -9.26
C ASP A 48 -0.20 -33.83 -9.14
N TRP A 49 -1.22 -33.68 -8.31
CA TRP A 49 -2.30 -34.67 -8.23
C TRP A 49 -3.03 -34.81 -9.57
N LYS A 50 -3.32 -33.71 -10.23
CA LYS A 50 -3.97 -33.72 -11.55
C LYS A 50 -3.14 -34.45 -12.58
N LYS A 51 -1.81 -34.30 -12.55
CA LYS A 51 -0.90 -34.89 -13.53
C LYS A 51 -0.55 -36.35 -13.23
N ASN A 52 -0.28 -36.65 -11.96
CA ASN A 52 0.37 -37.91 -11.58
C ASN A 52 -0.51 -38.81 -10.70
N TYR A 53 -1.55 -38.28 -10.03
CA TYR A 53 -2.37 -38.97 -9.03
C TYR A 53 -3.85 -38.69 -9.23
N ASN A 54 -4.38 -39.11 -10.37
CA ASN A 54 -5.73 -38.76 -10.83
C ASN A 54 -6.84 -39.15 -9.84
N ASP A 55 -6.71 -40.28 -9.15
CA ASP A 55 -7.68 -40.73 -8.13
C ASP A 55 -7.72 -39.74 -6.94
N THR A 56 -6.57 -39.26 -6.50
CA THR A 56 -6.46 -38.25 -5.44
C THR A 56 -7.05 -36.92 -5.87
N TYR A 57 -6.78 -36.52 -7.10
CA TYR A 57 -7.35 -35.31 -7.68
C TYR A 57 -8.87 -35.36 -7.76
N ASN A 58 -9.43 -36.50 -8.20
CA ASN A 58 -10.89 -36.68 -8.28
C ASN A 58 -11.55 -36.62 -6.89
N LYS A 59 -10.94 -37.23 -5.87
CA LYS A 59 -11.40 -37.13 -4.48
C LYS A 59 -11.35 -35.68 -3.97
N PHE A 60 -10.31 -34.94 -4.34
CA PHE A 60 -10.20 -33.51 -4.01
C PHE A 60 -11.33 -32.69 -4.63
N LEU A 61 -11.63 -32.89 -5.93
CA LEU A 61 -12.74 -32.23 -6.61
C LEU A 61 -14.10 -32.59 -6.01
N GLU A 62 -14.29 -33.87 -5.61
CA GLU A 62 -15.50 -34.32 -4.92
C GLU A 62 -15.69 -33.63 -3.58
N GLU A 63 -14.63 -33.45 -2.78
CA GLU A 63 -14.67 -32.75 -1.51
C GLU A 63 -15.00 -31.25 -1.68
N LEU A 64 -14.44 -30.59 -2.69
CA LEU A 64 -14.83 -29.21 -3.02
C LEU A 64 -16.31 -29.12 -3.39
N LYS A 65 -16.79 -30.05 -4.21
CA LYS A 65 -18.20 -30.12 -4.62
C LYS A 65 -19.13 -30.34 -3.42
N ASN A 66 -18.75 -31.21 -2.49
CA ASN A 66 -19.50 -31.48 -1.26
C ASN A 66 -19.62 -30.22 -0.38
N ARG A 67 -18.61 -29.36 -0.42
CA ARG A 67 -18.58 -28.05 0.25
C ARG A 67 -19.25 -26.93 -0.58
N ARG A 68 -19.75 -27.24 -1.78
CA ARG A 68 -20.34 -26.29 -2.75
C ARG A 68 -19.36 -25.20 -3.19
N ILE A 69 -18.10 -25.55 -3.34
CA ILE A 69 -17.02 -24.66 -3.79
C ILE A 69 -16.68 -24.99 -5.23
N VAL A 70 -16.61 -23.97 -6.10
CA VAL A 70 -16.21 -24.10 -7.50
C VAL A 70 -14.68 -24.12 -7.56
N PHE A 71 -14.11 -25.09 -8.28
CA PHE A 71 -12.65 -25.28 -8.34
C PHE A 71 -11.90 -24.06 -8.87
N GLU A 72 -12.40 -23.39 -9.92
CA GLU A 72 -11.73 -22.22 -10.49
C GLU A 72 -11.72 -21.04 -9.52
N GLU A 73 -12.81 -20.83 -8.77
CA GLU A 73 -12.91 -19.83 -7.72
C GLU A 73 -11.96 -20.16 -6.56
N PHE A 74 -11.94 -21.41 -6.13
CA PHE A 74 -11.02 -21.89 -5.10
C PHE A 74 -9.56 -21.69 -5.48
N LYS A 75 -9.20 -22.01 -6.73
CA LYS A 75 -7.84 -21.81 -7.24
C LYS A 75 -7.48 -20.32 -7.31
N SER A 76 -8.42 -19.48 -7.73
CA SER A 76 -8.24 -18.03 -7.72
C SER A 76 -7.99 -17.50 -6.30
N ASN A 77 -8.77 -17.97 -5.33
CA ASN A 77 -8.59 -17.56 -3.93
C ASN A 77 -7.22 -17.98 -3.37
N LEU A 78 -6.73 -19.19 -3.71
CA LEU A 78 -5.36 -19.59 -3.36
C LEU A 78 -4.32 -18.68 -4.02
N MET A 79 -4.50 -18.32 -5.30
CA MET A 79 -3.62 -17.37 -6.01
C MET A 79 -3.67 -15.96 -5.40
N ASP A 80 -4.78 -15.59 -4.78
CA ASP A 80 -4.96 -14.34 -4.06
C ASP A 80 -4.53 -14.40 -2.58
N PHE A 81 -3.90 -15.49 -2.18
CA PHE A 81 -3.38 -15.74 -0.83
C PHE A 81 -4.48 -15.69 0.25
N ASP A 82 -5.68 -16.20 -0.08
CA ASP A 82 -6.80 -16.28 0.85
C ASP A 82 -6.58 -17.37 1.90
N GLU A 83 -6.53 -16.97 3.18
CA GLU A 83 -6.25 -17.86 4.30
C GLU A 83 -7.33 -18.94 4.47
N ASN A 84 -8.60 -18.60 4.22
CA ASN A 84 -9.68 -19.55 4.30
C ASN A 84 -9.57 -20.62 3.20
N ALA A 85 -9.13 -20.24 2.00
CA ALA A 85 -8.88 -21.20 0.93
C ALA A 85 -7.73 -22.17 1.30
N LEU A 86 -6.66 -21.67 1.91
CA LEU A 86 -5.56 -22.53 2.37
C LEU A 86 -6.01 -23.48 3.49
N GLN A 87 -6.81 -23.01 4.43
CA GLN A 87 -7.36 -23.84 5.49
C GLN A 87 -8.31 -24.91 4.94
N ILE A 88 -9.15 -24.59 3.97
CA ILE A 88 -9.99 -25.55 3.26
C ILE A 88 -9.13 -26.59 2.54
N PHE A 89 -8.02 -26.18 1.90
CA PHE A 89 -7.08 -27.10 1.28
C PHE A 89 -6.49 -28.08 2.27
N ASP A 90 -5.98 -27.58 3.41
CA ASP A 90 -5.38 -28.41 4.46
C ASP A 90 -6.38 -29.42 5.04
N ASP A 91 -7.62 -28.98 5.29
CA ASP A 91 -8.70 -29.86 5.74
C ASP A 91 -9.00 -30.99 4.76
N ILE A 92 -9.08 -30.65 3.46
CA ILE A 92 -9.31 -31.66 2.41
C ILE A 92 -8.09 -32.58 2.27
N HIS A 93 -6.89 -32.03 2.33
CA HIS A 93 -5.63 -32.75 2.29
C HIS A 93 -5.55 -33.78 3.42
N LYS A 94 -5.86 -33.40 4.65
CA LYS A 94 -5.93 -34.30 5.81
C LYS A 94 -6.94 -35.43 5.58
N LYS A 95 -8.11 -35.09 5.04
CA LYS A 95 -9.18 -36.06 4.78
C LYS A 95 -8.77 -37.09 3.73
N ILE A 96 -8.15 -36.66 2.64
CA ILE A 96 -7.75 -37.54 1.52
C ILE A 96 -6.52 -38.37 1.87
N LEU A 97 -5.57 -37.83 2.62
CA LEU A 97 -4.30 -38.47 2.97
C LEU A 97 -4.28 -39.02 4.39
N SER A 98 -5.40 -39.57 4.86
CA SER A 98 -5.49 -40.31 6.13
C SER A 98 -4.97 -39.56 7.36
N GLY A 99 -5.27 -38.26 7.44
CA GLY A 99 -4.95 -37.42 8.58
C GLY A 99 -3.63 -36.65 8.47
N VAL A 100 -2.88 -36.80 7.37
CA VAL A 100 -1.64 -36.06 7.14
C VAL A 100 -1.99 -34.63 6.74
N GLY A 101 -1.64 -33.65 7.58
CA GLY A 101 -1.79 -32.23 7.27
C GLY A 101 -0.88 -31.79 6.11
N PHE A 102 -1.30 -30.73 5.44
CA PHE A 102 -0.45 -30.08 4.46
C PHE A 102 0.70 -29.36 5.18
N VAL A 103 1.92 -29.72 4.84
CA VAL A 103 3.12 -29.04 5.32
C VAL A 103 3.82 -28.49 4.09
N SER A 104 3.86 -27.16 4.00
CA SER A 104 4.73 -26.51 3.04
C SER A 104 6.19 -26.74 3.44
N THR A 105 7.01 -27.11 2.47
CA THR A 105 8.44 -27.36 2.71
C THR A 105 9.23 -26.06 2.84
N ASN A 106 8.65 -24.91 2.48
CA ASN A 106 9.31 -23.63 2.35
C ASN A 106 8.45 -22.49 2.89
N SER A 107 7.95 -22.58 4.11
CA SER A 107 7.26 -21.44 4.75
C SER A 107 8.28 -20.41 5.26
N LEU A 108 8.88 -19.64 4.35
CA LEU A 108 9.64 -18.46 4.71
C LEU A 108 8.67 -17.33 5.10
N GLU A 109 9.05 -16.51 6.06
CA GLU A 109 8.32 -15.25 6.30
C GLU A 109 8.52 -14.28 5.12
N ALA A 110 7.57 -13.37 4.91
CA ALA A 110 7.64 -12.44 3.78
C ALA A 110 8.98 -11.68 3.74
N VAL A 111 9.52 -11.30 4.88
CA VAL A 111 10.81 -10.59 5.00
C VAL A 111 11.97 -11.38 4.42
N ASP A 112 11.99 -12.70 4.61
CA ASP A 112 13.03 -13.58 4.07
C ASP A 112 12.95 -13.65 2.54
N TYR A 113 11.74 -13.69 1.96
CA TYR A 113 11.55 -13.63 0.52
C TYR A 113 12.12 -12.35 -0.08
N TYR A 114 11.89 -11.21 0.56
CA TYR A 114 12.43 -9.93 0.08
C TYR A 114 13.96 -9.95 0.05
N SER A 115 14.60 -10.53 1.06
CA SER A 115 16.05 -10.67 1.13
C SER A 115 16.59 -11.59 0.02
N GLU A 116 15.96 -12.76 -0.18
CA GLU A 116 16.39 -13.72 -1.20
C GLU A 116 16.19 -13.19 -2.62
N ILE A 117 15.00 -12.64 -2.90
CA ILE A 117 14.67 -12.12 -4.23
C ILE A 117 15.55 -10.92 -4.58
N ARG A 118 15.84 -10.01 -3.61
CA ARG A 118 16.81 -8.93 -3.81
C ARG A 118 18.13 -9.46 -4.37
N LYS A 119 18.68 -10.49 -3.74
CA LYS A 119 19.94 -11.09 -4.19
C LYS A 119 19.82 -11.65 -5.61
N VAL A 120 18.74 -12.37 -5.91
CA VAL A 120 18.52 -12.97 -7.22
C VAL A 120 18.39 -11.91 -8.31
N ILE A 121 17.63 -10.83 -8.09
CA ILE A 121 17.43 -9.79 -9.11
C ILE A 121 18.71 -8.97 -9.35
N MET A 122 19.53 -8.77 -8.33
CA MET A 122 20.84 -8.12 -8.49
C MET A 122 21.82 -9.00 -9.25
N ASP A 123 21.92 -10.27 -8.90
CA ASP A 123 22.90 -11.19 -9.48
C ASP A 123 22.57 -11.59 -10.93
N LYS A 124 21.28 -11.73 -11.27
CA LYS A 124 20.85 -12.31 -12.56
C LYS A 124 20.20 -11.31 -13.51
N TYR A 125 19.57 -10.24 -13.00
CA TYR A 125 18.72 -9.37 -13.81
C TYR A 125 19.18 -7.91 -13.86
N ASN A 126 20.36 -7.63 -13.34
CA ASN A 126 21.01 -6.31 -13.39
C ASN A 126 20.17 -5.19 -12.75
N TYR A 127 19.43 -5.52 -11.68
CA TYR A 127 18.79 -4.54 -10.81
C TYR A 127 19.79 -4.07 -9.74
N ASP A 128 19.71 -2.79 -9.36
CA ASP A 128 20.51 -2.25 -8.25
C ASP A 128 19.87 -2.58 -6.87
N GLY A 129 18.72 -3.23 -6.86
CA GLY A 129 18.00 -3.63 -5.64
C GLY A 129 16.49 -3.47 -5.74
N MET A 130 15.81 -3.25 -4.61
CA MET A 130 14.35 -3.11 -4.48
C MET A 130 13.96 -1.75 -3.90
N TYR A 131 12.80 -1.24 -4.33
CA TYR A 131 12.16 -0.08 -3.75
C TYR A 131 10.73 -0.45 -3.35
N ILE A 132 10.50 -0.59 -2.05
CA ILE A 132 9.21 -1.01 -1.47
C ILE A 132 8.42 0.24 -1.07
N VAL A 133 7.18 0.34 -1.52
CA VAL A 133 6.26 1.43 -1.17
C VAL A 133 5.01 0.84 -0.54
N PHE A 134 4.73 1.19 0.70
CA PHE A 134 3.45 0.90 1.34
C PHE A 134 2.55 2.13 1.22
N ASP A 135 1.71 2.11 0.19
CA ASP A 135 0.73 3.17 -0.04
C ASP A 135 -0.51 2.99 0.85
N GLU A 136 -1.18 4.08 1.14
CA GLU A 136 -2.40 4.11 1.97
C GLU A 136 -2.26 3.43 3.35
N PHE A 137 -1.07 3.45 3.94
CA PHE A 137 -0.80 2.85 5.25
C PHE A 137 -1.74 3.37 6.36
N SER A 138 -2.24 4.60 6.22
CA SER A 138 -3.26 5.15 7.11
C SER A 138 -4.53 4.31 7.15
N LYS A 139 -5.02 3.86 5.99
CA LYS A 139 -6.22 3.01 5.88
C LYS A 139 -5.97 1.61 6.45
N PHE A 140 -4.78 1.09 6.23
CA PHE A 140 -4.36 -0.17 6.83
C PHE A 140 -4.46 -0.10 8.35
N LEU A 141 -3.90 0.93 8.99
CA LEU A 141 -3.96 1.13 10.43
C LEU A 141 -5.38 1.27 10.97
N GLU A 142 -6.24 2.00 10.25
CA GLU A 142 -7.63 2.22 10.66
C GLU A 142 -8.50 0.96 10.55
N SER A 143 -8.13 0.01 9.69
CA SER A 143 -8.87 -1.23 9.44
C SER A 143 -8.50 -2.39 10.38
N ARG A 144 -7.40 -2.27 11.13
CA ARG A 144 -6.88 -3.33 12.00
C ARG A 144 -7.42 -3.22 13.42
N ASP A 145 -7.65 -4.37 14.04
CA ASP A 145 -7.87 -4.47 15.48
C ASP A 145 -6.53 -4.47 16.26
N SER A 146 -6.64 -4.26 17.56
CA SER A 146 -5.46 -4.10 18.43
C SER A 146 -4.60 -5.36 18.53
N GLU A 147 -5.17 -6.54 18.32
CA GLU A 147 -4.47 -7.82 18.45
C GLU A 147 -3.56 -8.07 17.24
N HIS A 148 -4.09 -7.87 16.02
CA HIS A 148 -3.35 -8.10 14.78
C HIS A 148 -2.33 -6.99 14.49
N ILE A 149 -2.63 -5.75 14.86
CA ILE A 149 -1.77 -4.60 14.55
C ILE A 149 -0.39 -4.71 15.20
N SER A 150 -0.28 -5.34 16.38
CA SER A 150 1.00 -5.52 17.06
C SER A 150 1.95 -6.44 16.27
N ASN A 151 1.42 -7.52 15.73
CA ASN A 151 2.17 -8.45 14.86
C ASN A 151 2.54 -7.78 13.52
N ASP A 152 1.60 -7.07 12.94
CA ASP A 152 1.82 -6.34 11.68
C ASP A 152 2.92 -5.28 11.84
N MET A 153 2.95 -4.56 12.97
CA MET A 153 4.00 -3.57 13.26
C MET A 153 5.37 -4.21 13.42
N LYS A 154 5.44 -5.43 13.97
CA LYS A 154 6.70 -6.17 14.04
C LYS A 154 7.23 -6.49 12.65
N ILE A 155 6.37 -6.95 11.74
CA ILE A 155 6.76 -7.23 10.34
C ILE A 155 7.28 -5.96 9.64
N ILE A 156 6.61 -4.82 9.85
CA ILE A 156 7.07 -3.52 9.33
C ILE A 156 8.46 -3.15 9.88
N GLN A 157 8.67 -3.38 11.17
CA GLN A 157 9.96 -3.16 11.81
C GLN A 157 11.04 -4.08 11.21
N ASP A 158 10.74 -5.36 11.02
CA ASP A 158 11.65 -6.34 10.46
C ASP A 158 12.07 -5.97 9.03
N ILE A 159 11.14 -5.45 8.20
CA ILE A 159 11.47 -4.90 6.86
C ILE A 159 12.37 -3.67 6.97
N ALA A 160 12.08 -2.75 7.90
CA ALA A 160 12.91 -1.58 8.09
C ALA A 160 14.34 -1.96 8.51
N GLU A 161 14.47 -2.91 9.45
CA GLU A 161 15.76 -3.48 9.87
C GLU A 161 16.48 -4.18 8.73
N LEU A 162 15.75 -4.92 7.89
CA LEU A 162 16.32 -5.55 6.70
C LEU A 162 16.90 -4.49 5.75
N CYS A 163 16.19 -3.40 5.50
CA CYS A 163 16.70 -2.30 4.68
C CYS A 163 17.97 -1.67 5.24
N GLU A 164 18.01 -1.44 6.57
CA GLU A 164 19.20 -0.90 7.25
C GLU A 164 20.40 -1.85 7.21
N SER A 165 20.16 -3.16 7.16
CA SER A 165 21.22 -4.16 7.15
C SER A 165 22.07 -4.15 5.87
N PHE A 166 21.56 -3.58 4.79
CA PHE A 166 22.25 -3.50 3.49
C PHE A 166 23.00 -2.18 3.34
N SER A 167 24.32 -2.21 3.58
CA SER A 167 25.21 -1.05 3.46
C SER A 167 25.37 -0.54 2.03
N ASP A 168 24.94 -1.32 1.03
CA ASP A 168 25.02 -1.01 -0.40
C ASP A 168 23.83 -0.21 -0.94
N ASN A 169 22.92 0.21 -0.07
CA ASN A 169 21.69 0.91 -0.42
C ASN A 169 20.83 0.16 -1.46
N SER A 170 20.86 -1.16 -1.44
CA SER A 170 20.15 -1.98 -2.41
C SER A 170 18.69 -2.25 -2.04
N MET A 171 18.20 -1.72 -0.91
CA MET A 171 16.82 -1.87 -0.49
C MET A 171 16.30 -0.61 0.20
N TYR A 172 15.15 -0.13 -0.26
CA TYR A 172 14.46 1.03 0.31
C TYR A 172 13.04 0.67 0.68
N PHE A 173 12.57 1.24 1.78
CA PHE A 173 11.20 1.08 2.24
C PHE A 173 10.57 2.44 2.55
N THR A 174 9.46 2.75 1.90
CA THR A 174 8.72 4.00 2.08
C THR A 174 7.29 3.71 2.51
N ILE A 175 6.85 4.37 3.55
CA ILE A 175 5.48 4.31 4.06
C ILE A 175 4.80 5.64 3.78
N VAL A 176 3.64 5.62 3.10
CA VAL A 176 2.86 6.82 2.79
C VAL A 176 1.70 6.96 3.77
N LEU A 177 1.66 8.08 4.47
CA LEU A 177 0.68 8.42 5.49
C LEU A 177 -0.03 9.73 5.16
N HIS A 178 -1.36 9.79 5.36
CA HIS A 178 -2.14 11.01 5.20
C HIS A 178 -2.07 11.94 6.41
N LYS A 179 -1.68 11.41 7.57
CA LYS A 179 -1.57 12.14 8.84
C LYS A 179 -0.34 11.66 9.59
N PRO A 180 0.27 12.52 10.41
CA PRO A 180 1.32 12.08 11.32
C PRO A 180 0.82 10.94 12.22
N ILE A 181 1.67 9.96 12.48
CA ILE A 181 1.35 8.75 13.26
C ILE A 181 0.71 9.10 14.61
N ASN A 182 1.22 10.12 15.27
CA ASN A 182 0.73 10.61 16.57
C ASN A 182 -0.73 11.15 16.53
N SER A 183 -1.28 11.39 15.35
CA SER A 183 -2.66 11.87 15.16
C SER A 183 -3.72 10.77 15.24
N TYR A 184 -3.31 9.50 15.21
CA TYR A 184 -4.22 8.35 15.32
C TYR A 184 -4.61 8.14 16.79
N ARG A 185 -5.64 8.83 17.25
CA ARG A 185 -6.08 8.89 18.67
C ARG A 185 -6.57 7.56 19.26
N LYS A 186 -6.95 6.59 18.43
CA LYS A 186 -7.52 5.28 18.84
C LYS A 186 -6.46 4.19 19.03
N MET A 187 -5.18 4.49 18.88
CA MET A 187 -4.14 3.50 19.04
C MET A 187 -3.90 3.20 20.53
N ASP A 188 -3.95 1.92 20.87
CA ASP A 188 -3.55 1.41 22.16
C ASP A 188 -2.07 1.72 22.43
N LYS A 189 -1.69 1.65 23.72
CA LYS A 189 -0.34 1.97 24.18
C LYS A 189 0.72 1.09 23.51
N ASP A 190 0.37 -0.16 23.22
CA ASP A 190 1.27 -1.16 22.62
C ASP A 190 1.53 -0.83 21.15
N VAL A 191 0.50 -0.42 20.39
CA VAL A 191 0.64 0.06 19.01
C VAL A 191 1.51 1.31 18.94
N LYS A 192 1.32 2.27 19.86
CA LYS A 192 2.17 3.46 19.92
C LYS A 192 3.64 3.12 20.23
N ASN A 193 3.88 2.13 21.07
CA ASN A 193 5.24 1.68 21.37
C ASN A 193 5.89 0.97 20.18
N ALA A 194 5.15 0.13 19.46
CA ALA A 194 5.62 -0.50 18.25
C ALA A 194 5.98 0.53 17.15
N PHE A 195 5.16 1.60 17.02
CA PHE A 195 5.49 2.71 16.11
C PHE A 195 6.76 3.47 16.48
N LYS A 196 7.03 3.69 17.76
CA LYS A 196 8.28 4.32 18.17
C LYS A 196 9.51 3.51 17.74
N GLY A 197 9.39 2.19 17.70
CA GLY A 197 10.44 1.32 17.16
C GLY A 197 10.71 1.57 15.69
N ILE A 198 9.67 1.87 14.90
CA ILE A 198 9.78 2.19 13.47
C ILE A 198 10.27 3.63 13.26
N GLU A 199 9.72 4.61 14.02
CA GLU A 199 10.12 6.03 13.92
C GLU A 199 11.63 6.24 14.08
N GLY A 200 12.29 5.41 14.90
CA GLY A 200 13.74 5.48 15.07
C GLY A 200 14.56 5.02 13.87
N ARG A 201 13.93 4.31 12.90
CA ARG A 201 14.57 3.70 11.73
C ARG A 201 14.19 4.35 10.40
N VAL A 202 13.22 5.25 10.40
CA VAL A 202 12.74 5.91 9.19
C VAL A 202 12.89 7.41 9.29
N ALA A 203 13.27 8.05 8.18
CA ALA A 203 13.26 9.50 8.06
C ALA A 203 11.86 9.97 7.64
N ALA A 204 11.28 10.92 8.40
CA ALA A 204 9.98 11.48 8.07
C ALA A 204 10.13 12.69 7.13
N TYR A 205 9.44 12.63 6.00
CA TYR A 205 9.31 13.74 5.05
C TYR A 205 7.87 14.24 5.03
N TYR A 206 7.68 15.51 5.28
CA TYR A 206 6.36 16.14 5.28
C TYR A 206 6.16 16.88 3.95
N PHE A 207 5.12 16.49 3.23
CA PHE A 207 4.67 17.23 2.05
C PHE A 207 3.61 18.24 2.48
N GLU A 208 4.00 19.46 2.67
CA GLU A 208 3.08 20.56 2.89
C GLU A 208 2.72 21.16 1.52
N THR A 209 1.43 21.13 1.18
CA THR A 209 0.95 21.88 0.02
C THR A 209 1.03 23.36 0.32
N ASN A 210 1.91 24.05 -0.37
CA ASN A 210 1.91 25.52 -0.37
C ASN A 210 0.54 25.98 -0.90
N VAL A 211 -0.07 26.94 -0.22
CA VAL A 211 -1.35 27.55 -0.60
C VAL A 211 -1.33 28.03 -2.05
N LYS A 212 -0.19 28.52 -2.51
CA LYS A 212 0.07 28.91 -3.90
C LYS A 212 -0.17 27.78 -4.89
N ASN A 213 0.40 26.62 -4.64
CA ASN A 213 0.26 25.45 -5.53
C ASN A 213 -1.20 24.99 -5.61
N SER A 214 -1.96 25.10 -4.50
CA SER A 214 -3.38 24.78 -4.48
C SER A 214 -4.18 25.74 -5.37
N PHE A 215 -3.84 27.01 -5.37
CA PHE A 215 -4.48 28.01 -6.24
C PHE A 215 -4.16 27.79 -7.72
N GLU A 216 -2.92 27.47 -8.06
CA GLU A 216 -2.52 27.13 -9.42
C GLU A 216 -3.24 25.88 -9.93
N LEU A 217 -3.42 24.87 -9.09
CA LEU A 217 -4.18 23.66 -9.42
C LEU A 217 -5.65 24.00 -9.69
N ILE A 218 -6.30 24.81 -8.85
CA ILE A 218 -7.68 25.25 -9.04
C ILE A 218 -7.81 26.05 -10.34
N PHE A 219 -6.88 26.96 -10.61
CA PHE A 219 -6.86 27.75 -11.83
C PHE A 219 -6.81 26.88 -13.10
N ASN A 220 -5.95 25.87 -13.08
CA ASN A 220 -5.76 24.96 -14.22
C ASN A 220 -6.90 23.95 -14.38
N ALA A 221 -7.56 23.57 -13.28
CA ALA A 221 -8.67 22.63 -13.31
C ALA A 221 -9.97 23.24 -13.86
N VAL A 222 -10.16 24.56 -13.76
CA VAL A 222 -11.38 25.25 -14.17
C VAL A 222 -11.18 25.96 -15.51
N LYS A 223 -11.84 25.45 -16.56
CA LYS A 223 -11.85 26.14 -17.87
C LYS A 223 -12.65 27.43 -17.80
N LYS A 224 -12.01 28.54 -18.13
CA LYS A 224 -12.60 29.89 -18.10
C LYS A 224 -13.02 30.32 -19.48
N THR A 225 -14.21 30.96 -19.60
CA THR A 225 -14.75 31.52 -20.83
C THR A 225 -14.31 32.98 -21.00
N ASP A 226 -14.49 33.55 -22.19
CA ASP A 226 -14.18 34.99 -22.43
C ASP A 226 -15.06 35.92 -21.61
N ASP A 227 -16.32 35.55 -21.39
CA ASP A 227 -17.24 36.31 -20.52
C ASP A 227 -16.75 36.41 -19.07
N PHE A 228 -16.00 35.37 -18.61
CA PHE A 228 -15.40 35.36 -17.30
C PHE A 228 -14.36 36.46 -17.10
N LYS A 229 -13.57 36.78 -18.12
CA LYS A 229 -12.61 37.90 -18.06
C LYS A 229 -13.30 39.24 -17.87
N GLN A 230 -14.36 39.47 -18.62
CA GLN A 230 -15.16 40.72 -18.51
C GLN A 230 -15.82 40.85 -17.14
N LEU A 231 -16.36 39.73 -16.60
CA LEU A 231 -16.96 39.70 -15.26
C LEU A 231 -15.91 39.99 -14.17
N LYS A 232 -14.72 39.45 -14.27
CA LYS A 232 -13.61 39.70 -13.37
C LYS A 232 -13.19 41.15 -13.35
N GLU A 233 -13.02 41.75 -14.52
CA GLU A 233 -12.69 43.20 -14.65
C GLU A 233 -13.76 44.10 -14.07
N LYS A 234 -15.03 43.80 -14.32
CA LYS A 234 -16.18 44.55 -13.77
C LYS A 234 -16.22 44.51 -12.25
N ASN A 235 -15.84 43.39 -11.65
CA ASN A 235 -15.86 43.17 -10.19
C ASN A 235 -14.52 43.48 -9.49
N ASN A 236 -13.55 44.03 -10.20
CA ASN A 236 -12.20 44.27 -9.65
C ASN A 236 -12.19 45.14 -8.38
N SER A 237 -13.08 46.17 -8.32
CA SER A 237 -13.22 47.06 -7.16
C SER A 237 -13.76 46.31 -5.92
N ILE A 238 -14.67 45.36 -6.15
CA ILE A 238 -15.20 44.49 -5.04
C ILE A 238 -14.12 43.56 -4.56
N ASN A 239 -13.41 42.92 -5.46
CA ASN A 239 -12.34 42.00 -5.16
C ASN A 239 -11.22 42.66 -4.34
N ARG A 240 -10.84 43.91 -4.68
CA ARG A 240 -9.88 44.66 -3.88
C ARG A 240 -10.38 44.95 -2.48
N LYS A 241 -11.64 45.35 -2.30
CA LYS A 241 -12.22 45.53 -0.95
C LYS A 241 -12.23 44.26 -0.11
N ILE A 242 -12.48 43.11 -0.72
CA ILE A 242 -12.43 41.81 -0.02
C ILE A 242 -11.02 41.56 0.48
N ILE A 243 -10.00 41.76 -0.34
CA ILE A 243 -8.60 41.59 0.05
C ILE A 243 -8.19 42.54 1.14
N ASP A 244 -8.57 43.83 1.02
CA ASP A 244 -8.29 44.84 2.04
C ASP A 244 -8.89 44.45 3.39
N ASN A 245 -10.12 43.92 3.40
CA ASN A 245 -10.76 43.42 4.61
C ASN A 245 -10.03 42.22 5.20
N ILE A 246 -9.56 41.26 4.38
CA ILE A 246 -8.81 40.11 4.83
C ILE A 246 -7.47 40.50 5.44
N ASN A 247 -6.77 41.45 4.80
CA ASN A 247 -5.48 41.96 5.30
C ASN A 247 -5.60 42.70 6.65
N ASN A 248 -6.78 43.19 6.99
CA ASN A 248 -7.04 43.79 8.29
C ASN A 248 -7.34 42.78 9.39
N ILE A 249 -7.38 41.48 9.10
CA ILE A 249 -7.60 40.39 10.08
C ILE A 249 -6.26 39.73 10.42
N PRO A 250 -5.72 39.92 11.64
CA PRO A 250 -4.38 39.43 12.00
C PRO A 250 -4.19 37.91 11.82
N ALA A 251 -5.25 37.13 11.97
CA ALA A 251 -5.19 35.68 11.78
C ALA A 251 -4.88 35.26 10.34
N PHE A 252 -5.22 36.10 9.35
CA PHE A 252 -4.97 35.80 7.94
C PHE A 252 -3.66 36.40 7.43
N THR A 253 -3.14 37.42 8.04
CA THR A 253 -1.84 38.03 7.67
C THR A 253 -0.66 37.09 7.93
N SER A 254 -0.81 36.13 8.84
CA SER A 254 0.19 35.06 9.07
C SER A 254 0.13 33.92 8.03
N ILE A 255 -1.00 33.76 7.33
CA ILE A 255 -1.22 32.69 6.35
C ILE A 255 -0.84 33.16 4.94
N PHE A 256 -1.06 34.45 4.67
CA PHE A 256 -0.84 35.06 3.36
C PHE A 256 0.17 36.19 3.45
N GLU A 257 1.28 36.09 2.74
CA GLU A 257 2.14 37.26 2.53
C GLU A 257 1.35 38.35 1.79
N THR A 258 1.37 39.56 2.31
CA THR A 258 0.47 40.65 1.94
C THR A 258 0.44 40.98 0.43
N ASN A 259 1.56 40.86 -0.27
CA ASN A 259 1.68 41.10 -1.69
C ASN A 259 1.14 39.97 -2.59
N TYR A 260 1.06 38.77 -2.04
CA TYR A 260 0.67 37.58 -2.74
C TYR A 260 -0.85 37.54 -3.01
N LEU A 261 -1.65 37.96 -2.02
CA LEU A 261 -3.11 38.00 -2.13
C LEU A 261 -3.61 38.96 -3.23
N TYR A 262 -2.93 40.08 -3.42
CA TYR A 262 -3.40 41.11 -4.33
C TYR A 262 -3.27 40.74 -5.82
N ASN A 263 -2.20 40.11 -6.20
CA ASN A 263 -1.88 39.90 -7.61
C ASN A 263 -2.16 38.49 -8.11
N GLU A 264 -2.01 37.48 -7.26
CA GLU A 264 -2.09 36.08 -7.68
C GLU A 264 -3.42 35.40 -7.28
N PHE A 265 -3.95 35.64 -6.07
CA PHE A 265 -5.15 34.96 -5.63
C PHE A 265 -6.39 35.25 -6.50
N ILE A 266 -6.66 36.55 -6.78
CA ILE A 266 -7.80 36.93 -7.64
C ILE A 266 -7.63 36.40 -9.04
N ASP A 267 -6.38 36.34 -9.53
CA ASP A 267 -6.11 35.85 -10.87
C ASP A 267 -6.31 34.35 -10.99
N TYR A 268 -6.02 33.62 -9.97
CA TYR A 268 -6.10 32.15 -9.98
C TYR A 268 -7.44 31.60 -9.49
N CYS A 269 -8.04 32.19 -8.48
CA CYS A 269 -9.16 31.58 -7.77
C CYS A 269 -10.53 32.23 -8.01
N TYR A 270 -10.58 33.43 -8.61
CA TYR A 270 -11.87 34.06 -8.90
C TYR A 270 -12.78 33.09 -9.71
N PRO A 271 -14.07 32.90 -9.43
CA PRO A 271 -14.92 33.69 -8.49
C PRO A 271 -14.96 33.15 -7.04
N LEU A 272 -14.06 32.24 -6.65
CA LEU A 272 -14.02 31.76 -5.29
C LEU A 272 -13.58 32.86 -4.31
N HIS A 273 -14.16 32.85 -3.10
CA HIS A 273 -13.73 33.75 -2.05
C HIS A 273 -12.41 33.31 -1.43
N PRO A 274 -11.46 34.23 -1.11
CA PRO A 274 -10.16 33.86 -0.55
C PRO A 274 -10.15 32.97 0.71
N ILE A 275 -11.25 32.93 1.44
CA ILE A 275 -11.40 32.16 2.66
C ILE A 275 -12.14 30.83 2.41
N THR A 276 -12.62 30.57 1.21
CA THR A 276 -13.29 29.31 0.87
C THR A 276 -12.29 28.25 0.55
#